data_2c52bbadbe101be5eb44c5c3e687f15e
#
_entry.id   2c52bbadbe101be5eb44c5c3e687f15e
#
_cell.length_a   1.000
_cell.length_b   1.000
_cell.length_c   1.000
_cell.angle_alpha   90.00
_cell.angle_beta   90.00
_cell.angle_gamma   90.00
#
_symmetry.space_group_name_H-M   'P 1'
#
loop_
_entity.id
_entity.type
_entity.pdbx_description
1 polymer ?
#
loop_
_entity_poly.entity_id
_entity_poly.type
_entity_poly.pdbx_seq_one_letter_code
_entity_poly.pdbx_strand_id
1 'polypeptide(L)'
;MLSSAALSAEALSNVLAQSVDCVKLIDLEGTVQWMNPNGLCAMEIDDSAAVCGLPWATFWPDDTRQQVLDALPSASLGNVVRFDAFCPTMKGSQRWWNVTVTAVKDIDGAPAGFLAISRDITEVELQRQALRIAAEEMRHRLRNTYAMIGSLMVGFGRGHGVVETFAKEMQSRLIALSAAQSLFVSGDAPGDLSVLIPALVQPFDMPSCRITTGQIANHAVSREQADAIALVLGELAVNSAKHGALLQGGTIDVSAHIQGERLKVVWKEDSAVPVSGQSRPGGQGLNLVTRIVKARDGTASVDWLSHGLVVTFDFPRDE
;
A
#
# COMPACT_ATOMS: atom_id res chain seq x y z
N MET A 1 -5.99 -13.16 44.88
CA MET A 1 -6.65 -14.27 44.16
C MET A 1 -8.15 -14.04 44.28
N LEU A 2 -8.79 -13.60 43.21
CA LEU A 2 -10.25 -13.60 43.14
C LEU A 2 -10.68 -15.07 43.11
N SER A 3 -11.31 -15.53 44.18
CA SER A 3 -11.91 -16.86 44.26
C SER A 3 -12.93 -16.99 43.13
N SER A 4 -12.99 -18.16 42.50
CA SER A 4 -13.96 -18.58 41.45
C SER A 4 -15.40 -18.71 42.02
N ALA A 5 -15.78 -17.93 43.01
CA ALA A 5 -17.16 -17.74 43.39
C ALA A 5 -17.81 -16.93 42.25
N ALA A 6 -18.80 -17.52 41.61
CA ALA A 6 -19.58 -16.93 40.55
C ALA A 6 -19.94 -15.48 40.93
N LEU A 7 -19.42 -14.50 40.12
CA LEU A 7 -19.87 -13.12 40.22
C LEU A 7 -21.39 -13.14 40.11
N SER A 8 -22.07 -12.49 41.04
CA SER A 8 -23.53 -12.39 40.97
C SER A 8 -23.92 -11.69 39.66
N ALA A 9 -25.10 -11.95 39.13
CA ALA A 9 -25.63 -11.26 37.95
C ALA A 9 -25.57 -9.74 38.11
N GLU A 10 -25.74 -9.25 39.33
CA GLU A 10 -25.65 -7.84 39.70
C GLU A 10 -24.22 -7.30 39.60
N ALA A 11 -23.20 -8.08 40.00
CA ALA A 11 -21.79 -7.72 39.86
C ALA A 11 -21.37 -7.67 38.39
N LEU A 12 -21.82 -8.61 37.56
CA LEU A 12 -21.60 -8.59 36.10
C LEU A 12 -22.27 -7.38 35.42
N SER A 13 -23.52 -7.09 35.80
CA SER A 13 -24.23 -5.89 35.30
C SER A 13 -23.48 -4.60 35.65
N ASN A 14 -22.96 -4.51 36.88
CA ASN A 14 -22.17 -3.35 37.32
C ASN A 14 -20.84 -3.20 36.51
N VAL A 15 -20.16 -4.30 36.23
CA VAL A 15 -18.94 -4.28 35.41
C VAL A 15 -19.23 -3.78 34.00
N LEU A 16 -20.29 -4.26 33.36
CA LEU A 16 -20.70 -3.82 32.03
C LEU A 16 -21.15 -2.35 32.02
N ALA A 17 -21.85 -1.92 33.07
CA ALA A 17 -22.30 -0.56 33.23
C ALA A 17 -21.15 0.46 33.39
N GLN A 18 -20.03 0.03 33.99
CA GLN A 18 -18.83 0.86 34.20
C GLN A 18 -17.85 0.83 33.02
N SER A 19 -18.10 0.01 31.99
CA SER A 19 -17.26 -0.01 30.79
C SER A 19 -17.22 1.36 30.14
N VAL A 20 -16.01 1.82 29.78
CA VAL A 20 -15.80 3.07 29.02
C VAL A 20 -16.25 2.93 27.57
N ASP A 21 -16.28 1.71 27.04
CA ASP A 21 -16.76 1.40 25.70
C ASP A 21 -18.30 1.35 25.68
N CYS A 22 -18.90 1.56 24.53
CA CYS A 22 -20.33 1.38 24.33
C CYS A 22 -20.65 -0.12 24.27
N VAL A 23 -21.33 -0.64 25.28
CA VAL A 23 -21.72 -2.03 25.41
C VAL A 23 -23.20 -2.20 25.16
N LYS A 24 -23.56 -3.15 24.29
CA LYS A 24 -24.94 -3.48 23.93
C LYS A 24 -25.20 -4.95 24.10
N LEU A 25 -26.37 -5.30 24.63
CA LEU A 25 -26.96 -6.63 24.57
C LEU A 25 -28.02 -6.62 23.48
N ILE A 26 -27.92 -7.59 22.58
CA ILE A 26 -28.77 -7.72 21.39
C ILE A 26 -29.37 -9.12 21.43
N ASP A 27 -30.66 -9.28 21.13
CA ASP A 27 -31.32 -10.58 21.04
C ASP A 27 -30.92 -11.33 19.76
N LEU A 28 -31.45 -12.54 19.60
CA LEU A 28 -31.20 -13.39 18.45
C LEU A 28 -31.78 -12.83 17.14
N GLU A 29 -32.78 -11.97 17.24
CA GLU A 29 -33.44 -11.26 16.14
C GLU A 29 -32.67 -10.01 15.71
N GLY A 30 -31.61 -9.64 16.45
CA GLY A 30 -30.76 -8.48 16.16
C GLY A 30 -31.30 -7.17 16.78
N THR A 31 -32.20 -7.25 17.75
CA THR A 31 -32.82 -6.10 18.43
C THR A 31 -32.04 -5.73 19.68
N VAL A 32 -31.76 -4.43 19.88
CA VAL A 32 -31.06 -3.94 21.07
C VAL A 32 -31.95 -4.08 22.29
N GLN A 33 -31.53 -4.87 23.28
CA GLN A 33 -32.25 -5.08 24.53
C GLN A 33 -31.74 -4.15 25.62
N TRP A 34 -30.45 -3.82 25.60
CA TRP A 34 -29.82 -2.97 26.60
C TRP A 34 -28.57 -2.30 26.07
N MET A 35 -28.28 -1.11 26.58
CA MET A 35 -27.06 -0.36 26.33
C MET A 35 -26.56 0.24 27.64
N ASN A 36 -25.24 0.21 27.88
CA ASN A 36 -24.68 0.79 29.10
C ASN A 36 -24.74 2.33 29.08
N PRO A 37 -24.65 3.01 30.26
CA PRO A 37 -24.73 4.46 30.34
C PRO A 37 -23.68 5.20 29.49
N ASN A 38 -22.43 4.70 29.45
CA ASN A 38 -21.39 5.28 28.62
C ASN A 38 -21.69 5.15 27.10
N GLY A 39 -22.33 4.04 26.71
CA GLY A 39 -22.79 3.86 25.33
C GLY A 39 -23.85 4.86 24.94
N LEU A 40 -24.82 5.10 25.81
CA LEU A 40 -25.86 6.12 25.60
C LEU A 40 -25.22 7.51 25.47
N CYS A 41 -24.30 7.85 26.38
CA CYS A 41 -23.59 9.13 26.33
C CYS A 41 -22.75 9.28 25.04
N ALA A 42 -21.97 8.25 24.68
CA ALA A 42 -21.11 8.29 23.49
C ALA A 42 -21.89 8.35 22.18
N MET A 43 -23.11 7.80 22.14
CA MET A 43 -24.05 7.87 21.02
C MET A 43 -24.96 9.10 21.08
N GLU A 44 -24.81 9.96 22.09
CA GLU A 44 -25.63 11.16 22.34
C GLU A 44 -27.14 10.84 22.44
N ILE A 45 -27.45 9.74 23.14
CA ILE A 45 -28.80 9.24 23.38
C ILE A 45 -29.25 9.70 24.77
N ASP A 46 -30.29 10.50 24.82
CA ASP A 46 -30.80 11.08 26.08
C ASP A 46 -31.69 10.07 26.84
N ASP A 47 -32.39 9.16 26.14
CA ASP A 47 -33.22 8.11 26.72
C ASP A 47 -32.98 6.75 26.06
N SER A 48 -32.72 5.73 26.86
CA SER A 48 -32.52 4.37 26.38
C SER A 48 -33.73 3.80 25.63
N ALA A 49 -34.95 4.29 25.91
CA ALA A 49 -36.15 3.90 25.18
C ALA A 49 -36.10 4.25 23.69
N ALA A 50 -35.23 5.19 23.29
CA ALA A 50 -35.05 5.55 21.89
C ALA A 50 -34.27 4.49 21.07
N VAL A 51 -33.62 3.53 21.73
CA VAL A 51 -32.80 2.52 21.06
C VAL A 51 -33.15 1.09 21.45
N CYS A 52 -33.62 0.86 22.68
CA CYS A 52 -34.07 -0.46 23.11
C CYS A 52 -35.36 -0.84 22.36
N GLY A 53 -35.41 -2.09 21.88
CA GLY A 53 -36.51 -2.59 21.06
C GLY A 53 -36.38 -2.31 19.56
N LEU A 54 -35.32 -1.62 19.11
CA LEU A 54 -35.08 -1.37 17.71
C LEU A 54 -33.97 -2.29 17.16
N PRO A 55 -34.08 -2.67 15.87
CA PRO A 55 -33.01 -3.47 15.23
C PRO A 55 -31.69 -2.70 15.20
N TRP A 56 -30.63 -3.34 15.68
CA TRP A 56 -29.30 -2.70 15.77
C TRP A 56 -28.78 -2.19 14.44
N ALA A 57 -29.03 -2.91 13.35
CA ALA A 57 -28.61 -2.53 12.01
C ALA A 57 -29.21 -1.19 11.52
N THR A 58 -30.34 -0.76 12.08
CA THR A 58 -30.99 0.50 11.67
C THR A 58 -30.24 1.76 12.11
N PHE A 59 -29.35 1.64 13.09
CA PHE A 59 -28.52 2.78 13.54
C PHE A 59 -27.35 3.06 12.63
N TRP A 60 -27.05 2.13 11.71
CA TRP A 60 -25.88 2.19 10.84
C TRP A 60 -26.24 2.74 9.45
N PRO A 61 -25.41 3.61 8.87
CA PRO A 61 -25.55 4.04 7.49
C PRO A 61 -25.59 2.88 6.51
N ASP A 62 -26.18 3.07 5.32
CA ASP A 62 -26.39 2.01 4.33
C ASP A 62 -25.07 1.34 3.87
N ASP A 63 -23.99 2.12 3.76
CA ASP A 63 -22.67 1.67 3.35
C ASP A 63 -21.96 0.79 4.40
N THR A 64 -22.29 0.93 5.68
CA THR A 64 -21.70 0.14 6.78
C THR A 64 -22.67 -0.88 7.38
N ARG A 65 -23.96 -0.77 7.09
CA ARG A 65 -25.04 -1.64 7.63
C ARG A 65 -24.81 -3.11 7.32
N GLN A 66 -24.30 -3.42 6.15
CA GLN A 66 -24.08 -4.81 5.74
C GLN A 66 -23.07 -5.53 6.66
N GLN A 67 -22.03 -4.82 7.13
CA GLN A 67 -21.05 -5.39 8.06
C GLN A 67 -21.70 -5.83 9.38
N VAL A 68 -22.68 -5.05 9.84
CA VAL A 68 -23.44 -5.36 11.06
C VAL A 68 -24.36 -6.57 10.85
N LEU A 69 -25.04 -6.62 9.70
CA LEU A 69 -25.92 -7.75 9.35
C LEU A 69 -25.14 -9.06 9.20
N ASP A 70 -23.91 -9.01 8.67
CA ASP A 70 -23.05 -10.18 8.50
C ASP A 70 -22.40 -10.64 9.82
N ALA A 71 -22.23 -9.70 10.78
CA ALA A 71 -21.59 -9.99 12.05
C ALA A 71 -22.42 -10.92 12.96
N LEU A 72 -23.74 -10.74 12.99
CA LEU A 72 -24.61 -11.52 13.88
C LEU A 72 -24.67 -13.02 13.53
N PRO A 73 -24.89 -13.43 12.26
CA PRO A 73 -24.85 -14.84 11.88
C PRO A 73 -23.47 -15.47 12.12
N SER A 74 -22.40 -14.74 11.86
CA SER A 74 -21.04 -15.23 12.12
C SER A 74 -20.77 -15.43 13.61
N ALA A 75 -21.25 -14.51 14.45
CA ALA A 75 -21.13 -14.65 15.91
C ALA A 75 -21.97 -15.82 16.44
N SER A 76 -23.14 -16.11 15.88
CA SER A 76 -23.96 -17.27 16.22
C SER A 76 -23.23 -18.60 16.05
N LEU A 77 -22.31 -18.69 15.08
CA LEU A 77 -21.43 -19.85 14.85
C LEU A 77 -20.29 -19.96 15.87
N GLY A 78 -20.20 -19.03 16.83
CA GLY A 78 -19.17 -18.99 17.88
C GLY A 78 -17.93 -18.19 17.50
N ASN A 79 -17.94 -17.47 16.38
CA ASN A 79 -16.84 -16.60 16.00
C ASN A 79 -16.86 -15.29 16.80
N VAL A 80 -15.68 -14.71 17.03
CA VAL A 80 -15.53 -13.32 17.48
C VAL A 80 -15.37 -12.45 16.26
N VAL A 81 -16.39 -11.65 15.95
CA VAL A 81 -16.37 -10.76 14.78
C VAL A 81 -15.86 -9.38 15.19
N ARG A 82 -14.93 -8.83 14.41
CA ARG A 82 -14.39 -7.47 14.61
C ARG A 82 -14.37 -6.70 13.31
N PHE A 83 -14.78 -5.44 13.37
CA PHE A 83 -14.72 -4.53 12.23
C PHE A 83 -14.66 -3.08 12.70
N ASP A 84 -14.11 -2.22 11.85
CA ASP A 84 -14.12 -0.78 12.01
C ASP A 84 -15.18 -0.21 11.07
N ALA A 85 -16.05 0.66 11.59
CA ALA A 85 -17.11 1.24 10.78
C ALA A 85 -17.49 2.65 11.24
N PHE A 86 -17.87 3.45 10.28
CA PHE A 86 -18.45 4.78 10.51
C PHE A 86 -19.91 4.63 10.92
N CYS A 87 -20.28 5.29 12.02
CA CYS A 87 -21.67 5.42 12.44
C CYS A 87 -21.83 6.75 13.20
N PRO A 88 -22.59 7.71 12.69
CA PRO A 88 -22.83 8.96 13.38
C PRO A 88 -23.65 8.72 14.65
N THR A 89 -23.51 9.61 15.62
CA THR A 89 -24.37 9.61 16.81
C THR A 89 -25.81 9.96 16.46
N MET A 90 -26.73 9.79 17.40
CA MET A 90 -28.14 10.16 17.20
C MET A 90 -28.34 11.67 16.95
N LYS A 91 -27.41 12.52 17.41
CA LYS A 91 -27.42 13.98 17.14
C LYS A 91 -26.60 14.39 15.91
N GLY A 92 -26.04 13.40 15.17
CA GLY A 92 -25.34 13.61 13.91
C GLY A 92 -23.83 13.87 14.03
N SER A 93 -23.23 13.75 15.21
CA SER A 93 -21.78 13.85 15.37
C SER A 93 -21.10 12.66 14.68
N GLN A 94 -20.09 12.95 13.86
CA GLN A 94 -19.37 11.90 13.12
C GLN A 94 -18.53 11.09 14.08
N ARG A 95 -18.69 9.74 14.04
CA ARG A 95 -17.96 8.80 14.89
C ARG A 95 -17.49 7.58 14.10
N TRP A 96 -16.32 7.10 14.47
CA TRP A 96 -15.76 5.83 14.01
C TRP A 96 -15.70 4.86 15.16
N TRP A 97 -16.15 3.64 14.93
CA TRP A 97 -16.26 2.62 15.96
C TRP A 97 -15.47 1.37 15.58
N ASN A 98 -14.63 0.91 16.50
CA ASN A 98 -14.12 -0.47 16.48
C ASN A 98 -15.12 -1.35 17.20
N VAL A 99 -15.77 -2.23 16.46
CA VAL A 99 -16.87 -3.06 16.94
C VAL A 99 -16.41 -4.50 17.12
N THR A 100 -16.69 -5.08 18.28
CA THR A 100 -16.51 -6.50 18.55
C THR A 100 -17.86 -7.12 18.89
N VAL A 101 -18.23 -8.18 18.19
CA VAL A 101 -19.49 -8.92 18.39
C VAL A 101 -19.19 -10.36 18.77
N THR A 102 -19.84 -10.83 19.85
CA THR A 102 -19.73 -12.22 20.33
C THR A 102 -21.10 -12.75 20.72
N ALA A 103 -21.33 -14.06 20.57
CA ALA A 103 -22.53 -14.69 21.09
C ALA A 103 -22.48 -14.77 22.61
N VAL A 104 -23.59 -14.45 23.27
CA VAL A 104 -23.85 -14.76 24.67
C VAL A 104 -24.57 -16.10 24.69
N LYS A 105 -24.11 -17.01 25.53
CA LYS A 105 -24.71 -18.35 25.68
C LYS A 105 -25.51 -18.44 26.97
N ASP A 106 -26.57 -19.21 26.94
CA ASP A 106 -27.33 -19.60 28.13
C ASP A 106 -26.62 -20.69 28.95
N ILE A 107 -27.28 -21.16 29.99
CA ILE A 107 -26.73 -22.19 30.90
C ILE A 107 -26.52 -23.55 30.21
N ASP A 108 -27.25 -23.81 29.14
CA ASP A 108 -27.17 -25.05 28.35
C ASP A 108 -26.16 -24.94 27.20
N GLY A 109 -25.54 -23.77 27.06
CA GLY A 109 -24.54 -23.48 26.02
C GLY A 109 -25.13 -23.07 24.67
N ALA A 110 -26.45 -22.91 24.57
CA ALA A 110 -27.11 -22.40 23.38
C ALA A 110 -26.96 -20.87 23.25
N PRO A 111 -26.93 -20.30 22.06
CA PRO A 111 -26.94 -18.85 21.89
C PRO A 111 -28.19 -18.22 22.46
N ALA A 112 -28.05 -17.26 23.39
CA ALA A 112 -29.15 -16.51 24.01
C ALA A 112 -29.24 -15.06 23.50
N GLY A 113 -28.25 -14.61 22.73
CA GLY A 113 -28.14 -13.26 22.18
C GLY A 113 -26.71 -12.92 21.84
N PHE A 114 -26.43 -11.63 21.69
CA PHE A 114 -25.11 -11.12 21.33
C PHE A 114 -24.68 -10.00 22.28
N LEU A 115 -23.38 -9.98 22.56
CA LEU A 115 -22.69 -8.86 23.18
C LEU A 115 -21.96 -8.10 22.09
N ALA A 116 -22.31 -6.81 21.88
CA ALA A 116 -21.60 -5.91 21.00
C ALA A 116 -20.88 -4.85 21.84
N ILE A 117 -19.56 -4.75 21.67
CA ILE A 117 -18.72 -3.75 22.30
C ILE A 117 -18.21 -2.82 21.18
N SER A 118 -18.50 -1.53 21.29
CA SER A 118 -18.09 -0.52 20.34
C SER A 118 -17.21 0.50 21.03
N ARG A 119 -15.95 0.56 20.62
CA ARG A 119 -14.97 1.55 21.09
C ARG A 119 -14.93 2.72 20.13
N ASP A 120 -15.02 3.94 20.65
CA ASP A 120 -14.82 5.15 19.87
C ASP A 120 -13.34 5.26 19.46
N ILE A 121 -13.09 5.20 18.14
CA ILE A 121 -11.76 5.34 17.52
C ILE A 121 -11.68 6.59 16.64
N THR A 122 -12.61 7.52 16.81
CA THR A 122 -12.74 8.73 15.96
C THR A 122 -11.44 9.53 15.93
N GLU A 123 -10.83 9.76 17.07
CA GLU A 123 -9.57 10.52 17.15
C GLU A 123 -8.44 9.81 16.40
N VAL A 124 -8.33 8.50 16.57
CA VAL A 124 -7.31 7.66 15.90
C VAL A 124 -7.52 7.70 14.38
N GLU A 125 -8.78 7.58 13.92
CA GLU A 125 -9.07 7.60 12.49
C GLU A 125 -8.86 8.98 11.86
N LEU A 126 -9.22 10.07 12.57
CA LEU A 126 -8.92 11.44 12.12
C LEU A 126 -7.42 11.69 12.02
N GLN A 127 -6.62 11.23 12.99
CA GLN A 127 -5.17 11.33 12.94
C GLN A 127 -4.60 10.52 11.77
N ARG A 128 -5.12 9.31 11.53
CA ARG A 128 -4.73 8.46 10.41
C ARG A 128 -5.04 9.12 9.06
N GLN A 129 -6.23 9.71 8.92
CA GLN A 129 -6.61 10.45 7.71
C GLN A 129 -5.72 11.69 7.50
N ALA A 130 -5.45 12.45 8.56
CA ALA A 130 -4.56 13.62 8.48
C ALA A 130 -3.15 13.24 8.04
N LEU A 131 -2.59 12.13 8.57
CA LEU A 131 -1.29 11.60 8.16
C LEU A 131 -1.29 11.16 6.68
N ARG A 132 -2.36 10.51 6.21
CA ARG A 132 -2.48 10.12 4.79
C ARG A 132 -2.48 11.33 3.89
N ILE A 133 -3.28 12.37 4.20
CA ILE A 133 -3.35 13.61 3.44
C ILE A 133 -1.98 14.31 3.42
N ALA A 134 -1.32 14.44 4.57
CA ALA A 134 0.01 15.04 4.67
C ALA A 134 1.06 14.27 3.84
N ALA A 135 1.01 12.94 3.88
CA ALA A 135 1.89 12.10 3.07
C ALA A 135 1.63 12.25 1.57
N GLU A 136 0.37 12.38 1.14
CA GLU A 136 0.01 12.64 -0.26
C GLU A 136 0.51 14.00 -0.73
N GLU A 137 0.32 15.04 0.07
CA GLU A 137 0.81 16.38 -0.23
C GLU A 137 2.33 16.41 -0.33
N MET A 138 3.04 15.75 0.60
CA MET A 138 4.51 15.66 0.57
C MET A 138 4.99 14.99 -0.73
N ARG A 139 4.36 13.89 -1.14
CA ARG A 139 4.69 13.22 -2.41
C ARG A 139 4.45 14.11 -3.62
N HIS A 140 3.33 14.83 -3.63
CA HIS A 140 3.02 15.78 -4.69
C HIS A 140 4.09 16.89 -4.77
N ARG A 141 4.51 17.43 -3.62
CA ARG A 141 5.58 18.44 -3.55
C ARG A 141 6.92 17.90 -4.01
N LEU A 142 7.29 16.67 -3.65
CA LEU A 142 8.52 16.02 -4.11
C LEU A 142 8.52 15.85 -5.64
N ARG A 143 7.42 15.38 -6.23
CA ARG A 143 7.29 15.28 -7.70
C ARG A 143 7.49 16.64 -8.39
N ASN A 144 6.85 17.68 -7.89
CA ASN A 144 6.98 19.02 -8.42
C ASN A 144 8.41 19.55 -8.29
N THR A 145 9.07 19.28 -7.17
CA THR A 145 10.46 19.65 -6.91
C THR A 145 11.40 18.95 -7.90
N TYR A 146 11.25 17.64 -8.12
CA TYR A 146 12.06 16.91 -9.10
C TYR A 146 11.84 17.41 -10.53
N ALA A 147 10.58 17.66 -10.92
CA ALA A 147 10.25 18.25 -12.21
C ALA A 147 10.87 19.64 -12.40
N MET A 148 10.81 20.48 -11.37
CA MET A 148 11.42 21.82 -11.37
C MET A 148 12.93 21.75 -11.49
N ILE A 149 13.60 20.92 -10.67
CA ILE A 149 15.06 20.73 -10.74
C ILE A 149 15.46 20.24 -12.12
N GLY A 150 14.76 19.23 -12.65
CA GLY A 150 15.03 18.71 -14.00
C GLY A 150 14.89 19.79 -15.08
N SER A 151 13.84 20.61 -15.02
CA SER A 151 13.60 21.70 -15.97
C SER A 151 14.67 22.80 -15.87
N LEU A 152 15.08 23.17 -14.67
CA LEU A 152 16.15 24.13 -14.43
C LEU A 152 17.49 23.64 -14.99
N MET A 153 17.83 22.36 -14.74
CA MET A 153 19.06 21.76 -15.26
C MET A 153 19.10 21.78 -16.79
N VAL A 154 18.00 21.39 -17.44
CA VAL A 154 17.90 21.44 -18.90
C VAL A 154 17.96 22.89 -19.40
N GLY A 155 17.32 23.85 -18.72
CA GLY A 155 17.36 25.26 -19.04
C GLY A 155 18.77 25.84 -19.00
N PHE A 156 19.52 25.55 -17.94
CA PHE A 156 20.93 25.98 -17.80
C PHE A 156 21.89 25.27 -18.78
N GLY A 157 21.60 24.01 -19.12
CA GLY A 157 22.40 23.25 -20.09
C GLY A 157 22.18 23.64 -21.55
N ARG A 158 21.10 24.38 -21.87
CA ARG A 158 20.69 24.68 -23.23
C ARG A 158 21.78 25.45 -23.98
N GLY A 159 22.17 24.94 -25.17
CA GLY A 159 23.20 25.53 -25.99
C GLY A 159 24.64 25.17 -25.62
N HIS A 160 24.85 24.36 -24.57
CA HIS A 160 26.16 23.92 -24.11
C HIS A 160 26.32 22.40 -24.30
N GLY A 161 26.37 21.92 -25.49
CA GLY A 161 26.48 20.52 -25.93
C GLY A 161 26.57 19.42 -24.86
N VAL A 162 27.73 19.27 -24.22
CA VAL A 162 27.97 18.25 -23.19
C VAL A 162 27.11 18.48 -21.93
N VAL A 163 26.92 19.75 -21.53
CA VAL A 163 26.15 20.11 -20.35
C VAL A 163 24.65 19.87 -20.60
N GLU A 164 24.18 20.17 -21.82
CA GLU A 164 22.77 19.91 -22.21
C GLU A 164 22.46 18.42 -22.20
N THR A 165 23.38 17.60 -22.71
CA THR A 165 23.24 16.13 -22.67
C THR A 165 23.17 15.62 -21.25
N PHE A 166 24.10 16.04 -20.38
CA PHE A 166 24.12 15.69 -18.96
C PHE A 166 22.82 16.11 -18.23
N ALA A 167 22.32 17.32 -18.51
CA ALA A 167 21.11 17.84 -17.91
C ALA A 167 19.86 16.99 -18.26
N LYS A 168 19.74 16.59 -19.54
CA LYS A 168 18.65 15.71 -19.99
C LYS A 168 18.73 14.33 -19.36
N GLU A 169 19.93 13.76 -19.23
CA GLU A 169 20.13 12.49 -18.52
C GLU A 169 19.70 12.54 -17.06
N MET A 170 20.12 13.61 -16.36
CA MET A 170 19.78 13.80 -14.97
C MET A 170 18.27 14.02 -14.78
N GLN A 171 17.62 14.74 -15.70
CA GLN A 171 16.17 14.90 -15.70
C GLN A 171 15.46 13.56 -15.82
N SER A 172 15.89 12.66 -16.72
CA SER A 172 15.30 11.34 -16.88
C SER A 172 15.44 10.49 -15.61
N ARG A 173 16.59 10.56 -14.94
CA ARG A 173 16.81 9.86 -13.64
C ARG A 173 15.88 10.39 -12.54
N LEU A 174 15.70 11.72 -12.47
CA LEU A 174 14.79 12.34 -11.49
C LEU A 174 13.33 11.93 -11.74
N ILE A 175 12.92 11.82 -13.01
CA ILE A 175 11.57 11.34 -13.38
C ILE A 175 11.39 9.88 -12.95
N ALA A 176 12.35 8.98 -13.22
CA ALA A 176 12.29 7.59 -12.84
C ALA A 176 12.20 7.43 -11.30
N LEU A 177 13.03 8.16 -10.55
CA LEU A 177 12.98 8.16 -9.09
C LEU A 177 11.64 8.69 -8.56
N SER A 178 11.11 9.75 -9.15
CA SER A 178 9.80 10.31 -8.79
C SER A 178 8.66 9.30 -9.02
N ALA A 179 8.72 8.54 -10.11
CA ALA A 179 7.75 7.50 -10.42
C ALA A 179 7.78 6.37 -9.37
N ALA A 180 8.97 5.88 -9.00
CA ALA A 180 9.12 4.87 -7.96
C ALA A 180 8.52 5.34 -6.63
N GLN A 181 8.86 6.53 -6.18
CA GLN A 181 8.35 7.07 -4.91
C GLN A 181 6.84 7.28 -4.91
N SER A 182 6.22 7.49 -6.07
CA SER A 182 4.76 7.67 -6.16
C SER A 182 3.96 6.37 -5.93
N LEU A 183 4.58 5.21 -6.08
CA LEU A 183 3.94 3.91 -5.93
C LEU A 183 3.81 3.46 -4.47
N PHE A 184 4.56 4.07 -3.54
CA PHE A 184 4.43 3.82 -2.10
C PHE A 184 3.33 4.72 -1.51
N VAL A 185 2.07 4.37 -1.74
CA VAL A 185 0.90 5.24 -1.46
C VAL A 185 0.53 5.29 0.02
N SER A 186 0.92 4.33 0.85
CA SER A 186 0.43 4.22 2.23
C SER A 186 1.53 3.77 3.18
N GLY A 187 2.33 4.72 3.69
CA GLY A 187 3.34 4.39 4.70
C GLY A 187 4.46 3.49 4.15
N ASP A 188 5.05 2.67 5.02
CA ASP A 188 6.07 1.69 4.66
C ASP A 188 5.48 0.38 4.06
N ALA A 189 4.27 0.43 3.50
CA ALA A 189 3.70 -0.72 2.83
C ALA A 189 4.59 -1.09 1.63
N PRO A 190 5.07 -2.34 1.55
CA PRO A 190 5.93 -2.78 0.46
C PRO A 190 5.23 -2.60 -0.90
N GLY A 191 5.97 -2.08 -1.87
CA GLY A 191 5.48 -1.95 -3.24
C GLY A 191 5.51 -3.31 -3.95
N ASP A 192 4.46 -3.64 -4.70
CA ASP A 192 4.44 -4.87 -5.50
C ASP A 192 5.23 -4.68 -6.80
N LEU A 193 6.16 -5.59 -7.08
CA LEU A 193 6.96 -5.58 -8.32
C LEU A 193 6.11 -5.63 -9.58
N SER A 194 4.98 -6.34 -9.53
CA SER A 194 4.06 -6.46 -10.67
C SER A 194 3.40 -5.14 -11.06
N VAL A 195 3.36 -4.18 -10.15
CA VAL A 195 2.90 -2.80 -10.37
C VAL A 195 4.07 -1.86 -10.64
N LEU A 196 5.17 -2.01 -9.89
CA LEU A 196 6.33 -1.14 -9.94
C LEU A 196 7.03 -1.18 -11.31
N ILE A 197 7.42 -2.37 -11.77
CA ILE A 197 8.22 -2.49 -13.01
C ILE A 197 7.47 -1.96 -14.23
N PRO A 198 6.20 -2.35 -14.49
CA PRO A 198 5.44 -1.77 -15.60
C PRO A 198 5.35 -0.24 -15.54
N ALA A 199 5.06 0.32 -14.36
CA ALA A 199 4.95 1.77 -14.19
C ALA A 199 6.27 2.53 -14.45
N LEU A 200 7.43 1.89 -14.16
CA LEU A 200 8.74 2.48 -14.40
C LEU A 200 9.15 2.45 -15.87
N VAL A 201 8.74 1.44 -16.63
CA VAL A 201 9.16 1.28 -18.03
C VAL A 201 8.16 1.85 -19.04
N GLN A 202 6.88 1.94 -18.69
CA GLN A 202 5.83 2.49 -19.55
C GLN A 202 6.15 3.86 -20.18
N PRO A 203 6.76 4.82 -19.47
CA PRO A 203 7.09 6.13 -20.06
C PRO A 203 8.07 6.07 -21.24
N PHE A 204 8.77 4.96 -21.40
CA PHE A 204 9.75 4.74 -22.47
C PHE A 204 9.20 3.90 -23.63
N ASP A 205 7.98 3.37 -23.52
CA ASP A 205 7.35 2.60 -24.60
C ASP A 205 7.04 3.50 -25.80
N MET A 206 7.53 3.11 -26.97
CA MET A 206 7.41 3.90 -28.20
C MET A 206 7.01 3.01 -29.37
N PRO A 207 6.36 3.57 -30.43
CA PRO A 207 6.00 2.80 -31.62
C PRO A 207 7.20 2.12 -32.33
N SER A 208 8.38 2.74 -32.24
CA SER A 208 9.64 2.23 -32.83
C SER A 208 10.34 1.17 -31.98
N CYS A 209 10.07 1.13 -30.69
CA CYS A 209 10.63 0.15 -29.75
C CYS A 209 9.59 -0.17 -28.68
N ARG A 210 9.04 -1.37 -28.74
CA ARG A 210 8.07 -1.84 -27.75
C ARG A 210 8.79 -2.39 -26.52
N ILE A 211 8.33 -1.92 -25.36
CA ILE A 211 8.77 -2.47 -24.09
C ILE A 211 7.70 -3.44 -23.57
N THR A 212 8.11 -4.69 -23.37
CA THR A 212 7.26 -5.73 -22.80
C THR A 212 7.71 -6.05 -21.39
N THR A 213 6.75 -6.34 -20.55
CA THR A 213 7.01 -6.91 -19.23
C THR A 213 6.71 -8.40 -19.30
N GLY A 214 7.77 -9.20 -19.19
CA GLY A 214 7.67 -10.67 -19.13
C GLY A 214 7.08 -11.16 -17.82
N GLN A 215 7.50 -12.31 -17.35
CA GLN A 215 7.07 -12.82 -16.05
C GLN A 215 7.63 -11.93 -14.94
N ILE A 216 6.74 -11.29 -14.17
CA ILE A 216 7.10 -10.54 -12.97
C ILE A 216 6.52 -11.26 -11.75
N ALA A 217 7.39 -11.58 -10.79
CA ALA A 217 6.96 -12.19 -9.54
C ALA A 217 6.07 -11.22 -8.76
N ASN A 218 4.97 -11.74 -8.23
CA ASN A 218 4.16 -11.01 -7.24
C ASN A 218 4.94 -11.03 -5.91
N HIS A 219 5.72 -10.00 -5.67
CA HIS A 219 6.58 -9.87 -4.50
C HIS A 219 6.66 -8.41 -4.07
N ALA A 220 6.51 -8.22 -2.79
CA ALA A 220 6.63 -6.94 -2.15
C ALA A 220 8.10 -6.55 -1.97
N VAL A 221 8.45 -5.31 -2.32
CA VAL A 221 9.80 -4.75 -2.15
C VAL A 221 9.75 -3.54 -1.23
N SER A 222 10.81 -3.32 -0.46
CA SER A 222 10.98 -2.12 0.33
C SER A 222 11.09 -0.88 -0.57
N ARG A 223 10.88 0.29 0.03
CA ARG A 223 11.09 1.57 -0.65
C ARG A 223 12.51 1.69 -1.20
N GLU A 224 13.47 1.22 -0.44
CA GLU A 224 14.88 1.31 -0.81
C GLU A 224 15.23 0.42 -2.01
N GLN A 225 14.65 -0.78 -2.08
CA GLN A 225 14.80 -1.64 -3.25
C GLN A 225 14.09 -1.05 -4.48
N ALA A 226 12.90 -0.51 -4.30
CA ALA A 226 12.16 0.12 -5.39
C ALA A 226 12.88 1.35 -5.97
N ASP A 227 13.47 2.20 -5.12
CA ASP A 227 14.30 3.32 -5.55
C ASP A 227 15.53 2.84 -6.35
N ALA A 228 16.18 1.75 -5.89
CA ALA A 228 17.32 1.17 -6.61
C ALA A 228 16.90 0.59 -7.96
N ILE A 229 15.79 -0.17 -8.02
CA ILE A 229 15.23 -0.71 -9.27
C ILE A 229 14.89 0.42 -10.25
N ALA A 230 14.25 1.49 -9.77
CA ALA A 230 13.89 2.63 -10.59
C ALA A 230 15.11 3.33 -11.20
N LEU A 231 16.14 3.57 -10.39
CA LEU A 231 17.38 4.18 -10.87
C LEU A 231 18.09 3.29 -11.89
N VAL A 232 18.14 1.98 -11.67
CA VAL A 232 18.76 1.02 -12.59
C VAL A 232 17.97 0.96 -13.90
N LEU A 233 16.66 0.76 -13.88
CA LEU A 233 15.82 0.70 -15.08
C LEU A 233 15.83 2.03 -15.84
N GLY A 234 15.79 3.16 -15.13
CA GLY A 234 15.93 4.49 -15.73
C GLY A 234 17.26 4.68 -16.45
N GLU A 235 18.38 4.23 -15.86
CA GLU A 235 19.70 4.29 -16.49
C GLU A 235 19.79 3.38 -17.72
N LEU A 236 19.23 2.17 -17.66
CA LEU A 236 19.18 1.27 -18.81
C LEU A 236 18.34 1.84 -19.95
N ALA A 237 17.19 2.46 -19.64
CA ALA A 237 16.36 3.15 -20.64
C ALA A 237 17.08 4.33 -21.30
N VAL A 238 17.81 5.15 -20.52
CA VAL A 238 18.63 6.25 -21.04
C VAL A 238 19.75 5.71 -21.95
N ASN A 239 20.39 4.63 -21.56
CA ASN A 239 21.44 3.99 -22.38
C ASN A 239 20.85 3.43 -23.68
N SER A 240 19.69 2.79 -23.63
CA SER A 240 18.98 2.29 -24.82
C SER A 240 18.55 3.42 -25.75
N ALA A 241 18.09 4.55 -25.19
CA ALA A 241 17.75 5.74 -25.97
C ALA A 241 18.95 6.41 -26.66
N LYS A 242 20.17 6.15 -26.20
CA LYS A 242 21.40 6.68 -26.80
C LYS A 242 22.06 5.73 -27.79
N HIS A 243 22.03 4.45 -27.49
CA HIS A 243 22.88 3.47 -28.15
C HIS A 243 22.16 2.18 -28.53
N GLY A 244 20.93 1.98 -28.04
CA GLY A 244 20.26 0.70 -28.12
C GLY A 244 18.92 0.73 -28.87
N ALA A 245 18.02 -0.18 -28.51
CA ALA A 245 16.76 -0.43 -29.18
C ALA A 245 15.80 0.78 -29.19
N LEU A 246 15.81 1.62 -28.15
CA LEU A 246 15.00 2.83 -28.11
C LEU A 246 15.41 3.84 -29.19
N LEU A 247 16.70 3.89 -29.55
CA LEU A 247 17.21 4.74 -30.63
C LEU A 247 17.02 4.09 -32.01
N GLN A 248 17.36 2.82 -32.13
CA GLN A 248 17.56 2.13 -33.42
C GLN A 248 16.33 1.32 -33.85
N GLY A 249 15.32 1.24 -33.00
CA GLY A 249 14.19 0.30 -33.13
C GLY A 249 14.54 -1.08 -32.59
N GLY A 250 13.53 -1.83 -32.21
CA GLY A 250 13.70 -3.17 -31.67
C GLY A 250 12.71 -3.48 -30.54
N THR A 251 13.12 -4.31 -29.60
CA THR A 251 12.30 -4.70 -28.45
C THR A 251 13.11 -4.70 -27.16
N ILE A 252 12.41 -4.40 -26.07
CA ILE A 252 12.96 -4.54 -24.71
C ILE A 252 11.98 -5.41 -23.93
N ASP A 253 12.53 -6.41 -23.24
CA ASP A 253 11.76 -7.24 -22.31
C ASP A 253 12.33 -7.11 -20.90
N VAL A 254 11.45 -6.83 -19.94
CA VAL A 254 11.83 -6.70 -18.53
C VAL A 254 11.08 -7.76 -17.73
N SER A 255 11.83 -8.60 -17.03
CA SER A 255 11.27 -9.64 -16.17
C SER A 255 11.88 -9.60 -14.77
N ALA A 256 11.15 -10.15 -13.79
CA ALA A 256 11.62 -10.22 -12.41
C ALA A 256 11.13 -11.50 -11.75
N HIS A 257 12.02 -12.21 -11.08
CA HIS A 257 11.71 -13.48 -10.41
C HIS A 257 12.50 -13.65 -9.13
N ILE A 258 11.94 -14.44 -8.22
CA ILE A 258 12.63 -14.83 -6.99
C ILE A 258 13.42 -16.09 -7.25
N GLN A 259 14.70 -16.06 -6.92
CA GLN A 259 15.62 -17.19 -6.99
C GLN A 259 16.29 -17.40 -5.63
N GLY A 260 15.74 -18.33 -4.83
CA GLY A 260 16.17 -18.50 -3.43
C GLY A 260 15.89 -17.23 -2.61
N GLU A 261 16.89 -16.76 -1.90
CA GLU A 261 16.85 -15.55 -1.07
C GLU A 261 17.15 -14.26 -1.87
N ARG A 262 17.04 -14.29 -3.18
CA ARG A 262 17.37 -13.13 -4.02
C ARG A 262 16.24 -12.79 -4.98
N LEU A 263 15.97 -11.49 -5.09
CA LEU A 263 15.16 -10.92 -6.14
C LEU A 263 16.06 -10.65 -7.34
N LYS A 264 15.77 -11.26 -8.47
CA LYS A 264 16.51 -11.11 -9.73
C LYS A 264 15.65 -10.36 -10.75
N VAL A 265 16.21 -9.31 -11.34
CA VAL A 265 15.59 -8.53 -12.42
C VAL A 265 16.45 -8.65 -13.67
N VAL A 266 15.81 -8.86 -14.81
CA VAL A 266 16.46 -9.02 -16.09
C VAL A 266 15.90 -8.00 -17.07
N TRP A 267 16.79 -7.21 -17.66
CA TRP A 267 16.54 -6.33 -18.81
C TRP A 267 17.16 -6.97 -20.04
N LYS A 268 16.34 -7.37 -20.98
CA LYS A 268 16.78 -7.93 -22.27
C LYS A 268 16.43 -6.96 -23.38
N GLU A 269 17.43 -6.56 -24.13
CA GLU A 269 17.30 -5.62 -25.24
C GLU A 269 17.74 -6.28 -26.54
N ASP A 270 16.90 -6.18 -27.56
CA ASP A 270 17.17 -6.65 -28.91
C ASP A 270 16.96 -5.49 -29.90
N SER A 271 18.05 -5.03 -30.50
CA SER A 271 18.10 -3.90 -31.40
C SER A 271 17.97 -4.33 -32.88
N ALA A 272 17.25 -3.57 -33.68
CA ALA A 272 17.12 -3.83 -35.11
C ALA A 272 18.44 -3.77 -35.87
N VAL A 273 19.47 -3.10 -35.31
CA VAL A 273 20.80 -2.95 -35.91
C VAL A 273 21.83 -3.70 -35.07
N PRO A 274 22.75 -4.46 -35.69
CA PRO A 274 23.82 -5.14 -34.95
C PRO A 274 24.66 -4.17 -34.12
N VAL A 275 24.96 -4.54 -32.89
CA VAL A 275 25.84 -3.77 -32.01
C VAL A 275 27.26 -3.90 -32.56
N SER A 276 27.78 -2.86 -33.21
CA SER A 276 29.13 -2.86 -33.75
C SER A 276 30.16 -3.05 -32.63
N GLY A 277 31.04 -4.05 -32.81
CA GLY A 277 31.99 -4.53 -31.79
C GLY A 277 33.07 -3.56 -31.29
N GLN A 278 33.02 -2.29 -31.71
CA GLN A 278 33.95 -1.23 -31.29
C GLN A 278 33.44 -0.36 -30.13
N SER A 279 32.19 -0.51 -29.74
CA SER A 279 31.60 0.24 -28.62
C SER A 279 31.22 -0.71 -27.47
N ARG A 280 32.18 -1.39 -26.90
CA ARG A 280 32.07 -2.12 -25.61
C ARG A 280 32.76 -1.33 -24.49
N PRO A 281 32.32 -0.16 -24.13
CA PRO A 281 32.83 0.48 -22.94
C PRO A 281 31.92 0.07 -21.81
N GLY A 282 32.50 -0.28 -20.69
CA GLY A 282 31.87 -0.03 -19.42
C GLY A 282 31.65 1.47 -19.30
N GLY A 283 30.66 1.99 -20.03
CA GLY A 283 30.32 3.43 -20.03
C GLY A 283 29.93 3.83 -18.63
N GLN A 284 29.97 5.15 -18.35
CA GLN A 284 29.64 5.69 -17.01
C GLN A 284 28.28 5.19 -16.48
N GLY A 285 27.32 4.90 -17.36
CA GLY A 285 25.99 4.39 -17.00
C GLY A 285 26.01 2.98 -16.43
N LEU A 286 26.69 2.02 -17.06
CA LEU A 286 26.78 0.65 -16.55
C LEU A 286 27.60 0.58 -15.25
N ASN A 287 28.61 1.45 -15.10
CA ASN A 287 29.33 1.61 -13.84
C ASN A 287 28.41 2.14 -12.74
N LEU A 288 27.48 3.06 -13.07
CA LEU A 288 26.49 3.56 -12.12
C LEU A 288 25.52 2.46 -11.71
N VAL A 289 25.00 1.66 -12.65
CA VAL A 289 24.15 0.49 -12.38
C VAL A 289 24.85 -0.44 -11.37
N THR A 290 26.11 -0.81 -11.67
CA THR A 290 26.89 -1.67 -10.77
C THR A 290 27.06 -1.06 -9.37
N ARG A 291 27.28 0.24 -9.26
CA ARG A 291 27.40 0.94 -7.97
C ARG A 291 26.11 0.97 -7.18
N ILE A 292 24.97 1.26 -7.85
CA ILE A 292 23.64 1.28 -7.21
C ILE A 292 23.33 -0.10 -6.65
N VAL A 293 23.52 -1.14 -7.46
CA VAL A 293 23.22 -2.52 -7.08
C VAL A 293 24.13 -2.99 -5.94
N LYS A 294 25.43 -2.72 -6.01
CA LYS A 294 26.40 -3.06 -4.93
C LYS A 294 26.11 -2.33 -3.61
N ALA A 295 25.62 -1.11 -3.66
CA ALA A 295 25.25 -0.37 -2.45
C ALA A 295 24.08 -1.01 -1.66
N ARG A 296 23.46 -2.04 -2.23
CA ARG A 296 22.35 -2.82 -1.66
C ARG A 296 22.66 -4.32 -1.61
N ASP A 297 23.91 -4.68 -1.44
CA ASP A 297 24.38 -6.06 -1.38
C ASP A 297 23.96 -6.93 -2.57
N GLY A 298 23.74 -6.26 -3.72
CA GLY A 298 23.34 -6.86 -4.97
C GLY A 298 24.52 -7.14 -5.89
N THR A 299 24.24 -7.90 -6.95
CA THR A 299 25.18 -8.14 -8.05
C THR A 299 24.55 -7.73 -9.38
N ALA A 300 25.37 -7.27 -10.32
CA ALA A 300 24.96 -6.93 -11.67
C ALA A 300 25.92 -7.50 -12.69
N SER A 301 25.37 -8.08 -13.76
CA SER A 301 26.12 -8.58 -14.92
C SER A 301 25.54 -8.05 -16.23
N VAL A 302 26.38 -7.96 -17.24
CA VAL A 302 26.01 -7.51 -18.58
C VAL A 302 26.55 -8.52 -19.59
N ASP A 303 25.64 -9.13 -20.33
CA ASP A 303 25.95 -10.05 -21.41
C ASP A 303 25.62 -9.38 -22.76
N TRP A 304 26.66 -9.14 -23.56
CA TRP A 304 26.51 -8.54 -24.88
C TRP A 304 26.12 -9.58 -25.92
N LEU A 305 25.05 -9.32 -26.64
CA LEU A 305 24.56 -10.13 -27.75
C LEU A 305 24.98 -9.51 -29.10
N SER A 306 24.76 -10.23 -30.21
CA SER A 306 25.00 -9.72 -31.56
C SER A 306 24.12 -8.52 -31.92
N HIS A 307 22.90 -8.49 -31.41
CA HIS A 307 21.89 -7.45 -31.68
C HIS A 307 21.36 -6.75 -30.43
N GLY A 308 22.11 -6.78 -29.33
CA GLY A 308 21.64 -6.15 -28.10
C GLY A 308 22.44 -6.52 -26.88
N LEU A 309 21.77 -6.54 -25.72
CA LEU A 309 22.38 -6.91 -24.45
C LEU A 309 21.35 -7.50 -23.48
N VAL A 310 21.87 -8.25 -22.52
CA VAL A 310 21.10 -8.67 -21.34
C VAL A 310 21.79 -8.11 -20.11
N VAL A 311 21.08 -7.31 -19.34
CA VAL A 311 21.53 -6.87 -18.02
C VAL A 311 20.75 -7.63 -16.97
N THR A 312 21.46 -8.30 -16.10
CA THR A 312 20.89 -9.01 -14.97
C THR A 312 21.40 -8.37 -13.69
N PHE A 313 20.50 -8.04 -12.79
CA PHE A 313 20.85 -7.56 -11.47
C PHE A 313 19.96 -8.19 -10.41
N ASP A 314 20.49 -8.31 -9.22
CA ASP A 314 19.78 -8.93 -8.11
C ASP A 314 20.00 -8.18 -6.80
N PHE A 315 19.08 -8.39 -5.86
CA PHE A 315 19.12 -7.88 -4.50
C PHE A 315 18.82 -9.01 -3.51
N PRO A 316 19.31 -8.96 -2.26
CA PRO A 316 18.76 -9.79 -1.20
C PRO A 316 17.25 -9.59 -1.12
N ARG A 317 16.52 -10.65 -0.82
CA ARG A 317 15.08 -10.57 -0.59
C ARG A 317 14.84 -9.88 0.75
N ASP A 318 13.94 -8.90 0.76
CA ASP A 318 13.43 -8.33 2.01
C ASP A 318 12.56 -9.38 2.73
N GLU A 319 12.67 -9.47 4.05
CA GLU A 319 11.89 -10.39 4.89
C GLU A 319 10.42 -10.00 5.01
#